data_8409df9f6b7752921974344842df070b
#
_entry.id   8409df9f6b7752921974344842df070b
#
_cell.length_a   1.000
_cell.length_b   1.000
_cell.length_c   1.000
_cell.angle_alpha   90.00
_cell.angle_beta   90.00
_cell.angle_gamma   90.00
#
_symmetry.space_group_name_H-M   'P 1'
#
loop_
_entity.id
_entity.type
_entity.pdbx_description
1 polymer ?
#
loop_
_entity_poly.entity_id
_entity_poly.type
_entity_poly.pdbx_seq_one_letter_code
_entity_poly.pdbx_strand_id
1 'polypeptide(L)'
;MAKNLYWEYTEPELDEQTGEATGNTVTHTILLIYSYLSGKAIVEIDGTKFNISERPFALKGTEQVFRLGESAALLRFESKEPSVTVDNERLTPKKK
;
A
#
# COMPACT_ATOMS: atom_id res chain seq x y z
N MET A 1 17.58 -10.96 -2.53
CA MET A 1 17.65 -10.04 -1.41
C MET A 1 16.33 -9.26 -1.31
N ALA A 2 15.75 -9.19 -0.11
CA ALA A 2 14.48 -8.50 0.07
C ALA A 2 14.68 -6.97 0.04
N LYS A 3 13.71 -6.28 -0.55
CA LYS A 3 13.69 -4.82 -0.60
C LYS A 3 12.49 -4.31 0.16
N ASN A 4 12.58 -3.09 0.65
CA ASN A 4 11.50 -2.45 1.39
C ASN A 4 11.09 -1.16 0.68
N LEU A 5 9.78 -0.94 0.61
CA LEU A 5 9.22 0.34 0.17
C LEU A 5 8.20 0.78 1.20
N TYR A 6 8.14 2.08 1.44
CA TYR A 6 7.25 2.64 2.44
C TYR A 6 6.49 3.83 1.85
N TRP A 7 5.19 3.85 2.04
CA TRP A 7 4.32 4.95 1.60
C TRP A 7 3.46 5.42 2.76
N GLU A 8 3.06 6.67 2.70
CA GLU A 8 2.06 7.23 3.59
C GLU A 8 0.97 7.89 2.77
N TYR A 9 -0.27 7.74 3.21
CA TYR A 9 -1.41 8.37 2.60
C TYR A 9 -2.25 9.03 3.68
N THR A 10 -2.47 10.36 3.53
CA THR A 10 -3.21 11.15 4.51
C THR A 10 -4.55 11.55 3.90
N GLU A 11 -5.62 11.33 4.66
CA GLU A 11 -6.96 11.73 4.25
C GLU A 11 -7.66 12.47 5.39
N PRO A 12 -8.71 13.28 5.08
CA PRO A 12 -9.49 13.91 6.14
C PRO A 12 -10.20 12.86 6.98
N GLU A 13 -10.22 13.10 8.30
CA GLU A 13 -11.02 12.28 9.20
C GLU A 13 -12.49 12.67 9.03
N LEU A 14 -13.36 11.68 8.89
CA LEU A 14 -14.79 11.90 8.76
C LEU A 14 -15.51 11.47 10.04
N ASP A 15 -16.53 12.26 10.40
CA ASP A 15 -17.42 11.92 11.51
C ASP A 15 -18.25 10.70 11.11
N GLU A 16 -18.29 9.68 11.94
CA GLU A 16 -19.02 8.44 11.64
C GLU A 16 -20.52 8.62 11.53
N GLN A 17 -21.09 9.62 12.20
CA GLN A 17 -22.52 9.87 12.21
C GLN A 17 -22.98 10.78 11.08
N THR A 18 -22.22 11.81 10.76
CA THR A 18 -22.61 12.81 9.76
C THR A 18 -21.91 12.65 8.41
N GLY A 19 -20.77 11.96 8.40
CA GLY A 19 -19.94 11.85 7.19
C GLY A 19 -19.17 13.11 6.84
N GLU A 20 -19.21 14.12 7.71
CA GLU A 20 -18.51 15.39 7.47
C GLU A 20 -17.10 15.35 8.04
N ALA A 21 -16.21 16.17 7.44
CA ALA A 21 -14.83 16.30 7.92
C ALA A 21 -14.81 16.92 9.31
N THR A 22 -13.98 16.36 10.21
CA THR A 22 -13.86 16.87 11.58
C THR A 22 -12.85 17.99 11.72
N GLY A 23 -12.06 18.24 10.66
CA GLY A 23 -10.93 19.16 10.71
C GLY A 23 -9.60 18.50 11.02
N ASN A 24 -9.63 17.21 11.38
CA ASN A 24 -8.44 16.41 11.61
C ASN A 24 -8.11 15.56 10.39
N THR A 25 -6.94 14.95 10.38
CA THR A 25 -6.53 14.03 9.31
C THR A 25 -6.14 12.69 9.90
N VAL A 26 -6.22 11.66 9.05
CA VAL A 26 -5.77 10.30 9.39
C VAL A 26 -4.69 9.92 8.40
N THR A 27 -3.55 9.47 8.90
CA THR A 27 -2.45 9.01 8.05
C THR A 27 -2.39 7.49 8.07
N HIS A 28 -2.45 6.90 6.88
CA HIS A 28 -2.31 5.46 6.70
C HIS A 28 -0.89 5.13 6.26
N THR A 29 -0.36 4.02 6.74
CA THR A 29 0.99 3.60 6.41
C THR A 29 0.96 2.31 5.62
N ILE A 30 1.85 2.20 4.64
CA ILE A 30 1.97 1.03 3.79
C ILE A 30 3.45 0.67 3.72
N LEU A 31 3.81 -0.50 4.26
CA LEU A 31 5.17 -1.01 4.21
C LEU A 31 5.16 -2.30 3.39
N LEU A 32 5.93 -2.32 2.33
CA LEU A 32 6.06 -3.51 1.48
C LEU A 32 7.45 -4.09 1.62
N ILE A 33 7.52 -5.38 1.92
CA ILE A 33 8.76 -6.14 1.94
C ILE A 33 8.64 -7.18 0.84
N TYR A 34 9.53 -7.12 -0.16
CA TYR A 34 9.36 -7.95 -1.35
C TYR A 34 10.69 -8.38 -1.95
N SER A 35 10.65 -9.44 -2.77
CA SER A 35 11.77 -9.90 -3.56
C SER A 35 11.23 -10.48 -4.87
N TYR A 36 11.63 -9.90 -6.00
CA TYR A 36 11.24 -10.44 -7.30
C TYR A 36 11.83 -11.84 -7.56
N LEU A 37 13.00 -12.10 -7.01
CA LEU A 37 13.65 -13.39 -7.17
C LEU A 37 12.89 -14.53 -6.46
N SER A 38 12.63 -14.35 -5.17
CA SER A 38 11.92 -15.37 -4.39
C SER A 38 10.42 -15.36 -4.61
N GLY A 39 9.89 -14.25 -5.14
CA GLY A 39 8.45 -14.07 -5.31
C GLY A 39 7.71 -13.79 -4.03
N LYS A 40 8.41 -13.59 -2.92
CA LYS A 40 7.77 -13.26 -1.64
C LYS A 40 7.40 -11.80 -1.59
N ALA A 41 6.21 -11.52 -1.09
CA ALA A 41 5.76 -10.15 -0.86
C ALA A 41 4.82 -10.13 0.32
N ILE A 42 5.15 -9.30 1.30
CA ILE A 42 4.33 -9.05 2.48
C ILE A 42 4.09 -7.56 2.53
N VAL A 43 2.82 -7.16 2.65
CA VAL A 43 2.46 -5.76 2.82
C VAL A 43 1.89 -5.57 4.22
N GLU A 44 2.33 -4.50 4.89
CA GLU A 44 1.82 -4.14 6.20
C GLU A 44 1.07 -2.82 6.07
N ILE A 45 -0.24 -2.85 6.35
CA ILE A 45 -1.12 -1.70 6.21
C ILE A 45 -1.63 -1.33 7.59
N ASP A 46 -1.25 -0.13 8.06
CA ASP A 46 -1.62 0.36 9.39
C ASP A 46 -1.30 -0.66 10.49
N GLY A 47 -0.15 -1.35 10.35
CA GLY A 47 0.30 -2.33 11.32
C GLY A 47 -0.20 -3.75 11.11
N THR A 48 -1.08 -3.99 10.14
CA THR A 48 -1.61 -5.33 9.86
C THR A 48 -0.91 -5.93 8.65
N LYS A 49 -0.36 -7.12 8.81
CA LYS A 49 0.40 -7.80 7.76
C LYS A 49 -0.48 -8.67 6.89
N PHE A 50 -0.24 -8.60 5.58
CA PHE A 50 -0.89 -9.45 4.58
C PHE A 50 0.16 -10.10 3.70
N ASN A 51 0.02 -11.41 3.49
CA ASN A 51 0.91 -12.14 2.59
C ASN A 51 0.33 -12.08 1.18
N ILE A 52 1.09 -11.53 0.23
CA ILE A 52 0.63 -11.38 -1.15
C ILE A 52 1.03 -12.58 -2.00
N SER A 53 2.27 -13.02 -1.90
CA SER A 53 2.78 -14.09 -2.75
C SER A 53 3.99 -14.78 -2.12
N GLU A 54 4.15 -16.07 -2.46
CA GLU A 54 5.32 -16.85 -2.05
C GLU A 54 5.90 -17.64 -3.23
N ARG A 55 5.41 -17.41 -4.45
CA ARG A 55 5.88 -18.14 -5.63
C ARG A 55 7.07 -17.44 -6.28
N PRO A 56 8.18 -18.16 -6.53
CA PRO A 56 9.32 -17.55 -7.23
C PRO A 56 8.92 -16.95 -8.58
N PHE A 57 9.43 -15.76 -8.85
CA PHE A 57 9.25 -15.02 -10.10
C PHE A 57 7.80 -14.67 -10.45
N ALA A 58 6.87 -14.78 -9.50
CA ALA A 58 5.45 -14.56 -9.77
C ALA A 58 4.96 -13.14 -9.51
N LEU A 59 5.82 -12.25 -8.99
CA LEU A 59 5.38 -10.92 -8.58
C LEU A 59 5.13 -9.94 -9.73
N LYS A 60 5.94 -9.97 -10.77
CA LYS A 60 5.78 -9.02 -11.89
C LYS A 60 4.40 -9.13 -12.51
N GLY A 61 3.71 -8.01 -12.63
CA GLY A 61 2.38 -7.96 -13.19
C GLY A 61 1.27 -8.27 -12.18
N THR A 62 1.61 -8.63 -10.95
CA THR A 62 0.62 -8.87 -9.90
C THR A 62 0.04 -7.55 -9.41
N GLU A 63 -1.26 -7.51 -9.19
CA GLU A 63 -1.96 -6.36 -8.64
C GLU A 63 -2.76 -6.78 -7.43
N GLN A 64 -2.80 -5.93 -6.43
CA GLN A 64 -3.56 -6.17 -5.21
C GLN A 64 -4.28 -4.91 -4.78
N VAL A 65 -5.59 -5.00 -4.60
CA VAL A 65 -6.40 -3.86 -4.13
C VAL A 65 -6.64 -4.03 -2.64
N PHE A 66 -6.50 -2.96 -1.89
CA PHE A 66 -6.83 -2.96 -0.47
C PHE A 66 -7.40 -1.61 -0.07
N ARG A 67 -8.05 -1.60 1.08
CA ARG A 67 -8.72 -0.42 1.56
C ARG A 67 -7.84 0.40 2.48
N LEU A 68 -7.83 1.73 2.29
CA LEU A 68 -7.17 2.69 3.18
C LEU A 68 -8.24 3.67 3.66
N GLY A 69 -8.86 3.39 4.81
CA GLY A 69 -9.95 4.23 5.29
C GLY A 69 -11.11 4.26 4.32
N GLU A 70 -11.44 5.42 3.80
CA GLU A 70 -12.51 5.60 2.82
C GLU A 70 -12.05 5.43 1.38
N SER A 71 -10.75 5.25 1.16
CA SER A 71 -10.16 5.16 -0.17
C SER A 71 -9.73 3.74 -0.49
N ALA A 72 -9.58 3.44 -1.78
CA ALA A 72 -9.04 2.18 -2.26
C ALA A 72 -7.65 2.40 -2.84
N ALA A 73 -6.71 1.53 -2.47
CA ALA A 73 -5.34 1.60 -2.96
C ALA A 73 -5.07 0.40 -3.86
N LEU A 74 -4.31 0.64 -4.92
CA LEU A 74 -3.85 -0.40 -5.83
C LEU A 74 -2.34 -0.54 -5.70
N LEU A 75 -1.90 -1.72 -5.26
CA LEU A 75 -0.49 -2.08 -5.23
C LEU A 75 -0.21 -2.88 -6.49
N ARG A 76 0.70 -2.40 -7.32
CA ARG A 76 1.06 -3.03 -8.59
C ARG A 76 2.54 -3.33 -8.61
N PHE A 77 2.90 -4.56 -8.97
CA PHE A 77 4.31 -4.96 -9.11
C PHE A 77 4.77 -4.74 -10.55
N GLU A 78 5.26 -3.55 -10.80
CA GLU A 78 5.77 -3.17 -12.12
C GLU A 78 7.18 -3.74 -12.35
N SER A 79 7.66 -3.65 -13.59
CA SER A 79 8.94 -4.27 -13.96
C SER A 79 10.15 -3.68 -13.24
N LYS A 80 10.12 -2.39 -12.89
CA LYS A 80 11.22 -1.75 -12.17
C LYS A 80 11.07 -1.87 -10.66
N GLU A 81 9.96 -1.40 -10.15
CA GLU A 81 9.64 -1.49 -8.73
C GLU A 81 8.13 -1.41 -8.51
N PRO A 82 7.64 -1.91 -7.37
CA PRO A 82 6.22 -1.80 -7.06
C PRO A 82 5.76 -0.35 -6.88
N SER A 83 4.50 -0.10 -7.17
CA SER A 83 3.88 1.21 -7.00
C SER A 83 2.56 1.09 -6.27
N VAL A 84 2.17 2.16 -5.57
CA VAL A 84 0.87 2.27 -4.92
C VAL A 84 0.15 3.48 -5.47
N THR A 85 -1.10 3.27 -5.89
CA THR A 85 -1.96 4.32 -6.44
C THR A 85 -3.23 4.39 -5.60
N VAL A 86 -3.60 5.60 -5.18
CA VAL A 86 -4.85 5.85 -4.45
C VAL A 86 -5.65 6.88 -5.23
N ASP A 87 -6.90 6.55 -5.58
CA ASP A 87 -7.78 7.43 -6.36
C ASP A 87 -7.09 7.98 -7.61
N ASN A 88 -6.39 7.11 -8.34
CA ASN A 88 -5.64 7.42 -9.56
C ASN A 88 -4.41 8.32 -9.33
N GLU A 89 -4.03 8.55 -8.09
CA GLU A 89 -2.79 9.27 -7.76
C GLU A 89 -1.72 8.29 -7.31
N ARG A 90 -0.56 8.34 -7.96
CA ARG A 90 0.57 7.50 -7.60
C ARG A 90 1.26 8.10 -6.37
N LEU A 91 1.39 7.31 -5.31
CA LEU A 91 2.08 7.75 -4.12
C LEU A 91 3.60 7.69 -4.33
N THR A 92 4.31 8.63 -3.72
CA THR A 92 5.76 8.65 -3.75
C THR A 92 6.30 7.88 -2.55
N PRO A 93 7.19 6.87 -2.75
CA PRO A 93 7.78 6.16 -1.63
C PRO A 93 8.55 7.11 -0.72
N LYS A 94 8.49 6.84 0.58
CA LYS A 94 9.20 7.63 1.60
C LYS A 94 10.22 6.75 2.31
N LYS A 95 11.18 7.37 2.96
CA LYS A 95 12.07 6.67 3.86
C LYS A 95 11.37 6.46 5.20
N LYS A 96 11.41 5.23 5.64
CA LYS A 96 10.89 4.90 6.95
C LYS A 96 11.92 5.17 8.04
#